data_cebf477128043cd9b28fb311b5dc7a30
#
_entry.id   cebf477128043cd9b28fb311b5dc7a30
#
_cell.length_a   1.000
_cell.length_b   1.000
_cell.length_c   1.000
_cell.angle_alpha   90.00
_cell.angle_beta   90.00
_cell.angle_gamma   90.00
#
_symmetry.space_group_name_H-M   'P 1'
#
loop_
_entity.id
_entity.type
_entity.pdbx_description
1 polymer ?
#
loop_
_entity_poly.entity_id
_entity_poly.type
_entity_poly.pdbx_seq_one_letter_code
_entity_poly.pdbx_strand_id
1 'polypeptide(L)'
;LEGAGAVRHDSHVMAGEIVDMAGEPLAFLIDPYPSVIASRGVNHLASLHGLKRLHPSHGLLTASHVPADFPGRVFRLDHRGKPSKSDAKAGFSVISRGFPQRADQIKSALQCTENKERFLIATLWGDKSKGLLQCTRV
;
A
#
# COMPACT_ATOMS: atom_id res chain seq x y z
N LEU A 1 -3.12 24.11 -19.88
CA LEU A 1 -2.98 23.18 -19.88
C LEU A 1 -2.65 22.75 -19.60
N GLU A 2 -2.83 22.89 -19.86
CA GLU A 2 -2.76 21.92 -19.89
C GLU A 2 -2.31 21.29 -19.78
N GLY A 3 -2.63 22.23 -20.57
CA GLY A 3 -2.47 21.22 -20.75
C GLY A 3 -2.31 20.87 -20.92
N ALA A 4 -2.35 21.68 -21.24
CA ALA A 4 -2.31 20.82 -21.45
C ALA A 4 -2.27 20.31 -21.32
N GLY A 5 -2.79 20.91 -21.65
CA GLY A 5 -2.83 19.98 -21.56
C GLY A 5 -3.12 19.48 -21.34
N ALA A 6 -3.54 19.54 -21.37
CA ALA A 6 -3.71 18.67 -21.19
C ALA A 6 -4.08 18.06 -20.96
N VAL A 7 -4.61 18.17 -20.99
CA VAL A 7 -4.78 17.24 -20.69
C VAL A 7 -5.21 16.62 -20.71
N ARG A 8 -5.77 16.50 -21.07
CA ARG A 8 -5.95 15.62 -21.06
C ARG A 8 -6.36 14.88 -21.02
N HIS A 9 -6.65 14.82 -21.56
CA HIS A 9 -6.84 13.75 -21.51
C HIS A 9 -7.19 13.00 -21.52
N ASP A 10 -7.98 13.51 -21.68
CA ASP A 10 -8.24 12.55 -21.68
C ASP A 10 -8.45 11.80 -21.42
N SER A 11 -8.80 11.87 -21.50
CA SER A 11 -8.79 11.03 -21.29
C SER A 11 -8.96 10.42 -20.99
N HIS A 12 -9.47 10.45 -21.01
CA HIS A 12 -9.28 9.84 -20.64
C HIS A 12 -9.12 9.53 -19.84
N VAL A 13 -9.44 9.47 -20.36
CA VAL A 13 -8.93 9.40 -19.81
C VAL A 13 -8.57 9.21 -18.59
N MET A 14 -8.53 9.19 -18.40
CA MET A 14 -8.52 8.95 -16.97
C MET A 14 -7.37 8.07 -16.58
N ALA A 15 -7.09 7.12 -17.41
CA ALA A 15 -5.93 6.25 -17.22
C ALA A 15 -4.61 7.04 -17.20
N GLY A 16 -4.66 8.26 -17.67
CA GLY A 16 -3.49 9.12 -17.70
C GLY A 16 -3.27 9.99 -16.47
N GLU A 17 -4.09 9.83 -15.44
CA GLU A 17 -3.91 10.66 -14.25
C GLU A 17 -2.58 10.43 -13.58
N ILE A 18 -1.92 11.53 -13.20
CA ILE A 18 -0.64 11.49 -12.53
C ILE A 18 -0.89 11.45 -11.03
N VAL A 19 -0.24 10.52 -10.36
CA VAL A 19 -0.29 10.39 -8.91
C VAL A 19 1.13 10.51 -8.39
N ASP A 20 1.32 11.32 -7.36
CA ASP A 20 2.60 11.48 -6.72
C ASP A 20 3.08 10.16 -6.13
N MET A 21 4.36 9.90 -6.28
CA MET A 21 5.03 8.80 -5.61
C MET A 21 5.55 9.28 -4.26
N ALA A 22 5.30 8.50 -3.22
CA ALA A 22 5.92 8.74 -1.94
C ALA A 22 7.30 8.08 -1.95
N GLY A 23 8.33 8.80 -1.51
CA GLY A 23 9.66 8.24 -1.39
C GLY A 23 9.75 7.19 -0.31
N GLU A 24 8.81 7.17 0.63
CA GLU A 24 8.77 6.25 1.75
C GLU A 24 7.34 6.13 2.28
N PRO A 25 7.04 5.08 3.07
CA PRO A 25 5.73 4.96 3.70
C PRO A 25 5.45 6.10 4.67
N LEU A 26 4.23 6.61 4.64
CA LEU A 26 3.74 7.64 5.56
C LEU A 26 2.98 6.98 6.72
N ALA A 27 2.22 7.77 7.49
CA ALA A 27 1.56 7.29 8.69
C ALA A 27 0.54 6.17 8.45
N PHE A 28 -0.09 6.16 7.26
CA PHE A 28 -1.11 5.19 6.90
C PHE A 28 -0.81 4.53 5.58
N LEU A 29 -1.17 3.25 5.48
CA LEU A 29 -1.09 2.48 4.25
C LEU A 29 -2.49 2.09 3.85
N ILE A 30 -2.78 2.16 2.56
CA ILE A 30 -4.10 1.85 2.02
C ILE A 30 -3.94 0.77 0.96
N ASP A 31 -4.63 -0.36 1.17
CA ASP A 31 -4.63 -1.50 0.26
C ASP A 31 -5.97 -1.51 -0.49
N PRO A 32 -6.01 -1.01 -1.73
CA PRO A 32 -7.27 -0.97 -2.49
C PRO A 32 -7.86 -2.36 -2.66
N TYR A 33 -9.18 -2.45 -2.69
CA TYR A 33 -9.84 -3.73 -2.97
C TYR A 33 -9.45 -4.24 -4.37
N PRO A 34 -9.44 -5.56 -4.56
CA PRO A 34 -9.07 -6.14 -5.87
C PRO A 34 -9.88 -5.59 -7.03
N SER A 35 -11.15 -5.27 -6.82
CA SER A 35 -12.00 -4.69 -7.86
C SER A 35 -11.49 -3.33 -8.34
N VAL A 36 -10.94 -2.53 -7.45
CA VAL A 36 -10.34 -1.23 -7.80
C VAL A 36 -9.10 -1.43 -8.65
N ILE A 37 -8.25 -2.37 -8.24
CA ILE A 37 -7.01 -2.69 -8.97
C ILE A 37 -7.36 -3.24 -10.35
N ALA A 38 -8.31 -4.16 -10.41
CA ALA A 38 -8.73 -4.78 -11.67
C ALA A 38 -9.33 -3.78 -12.65
N SER A 39 -10.02 -2.76 -12.15
CA SER A 39 -10.60 -1.70 -12.99
C SER A 39 -9.58 -0.66 -13.42
N ARG A 40 -8.35 -0.75 -12.93
CA ARG A 40 -7.29 0.25 -13.15
C ARG A 40 -7.66 1.63 -12.60
N GLY A 41 -8.50 1.64 -11.57
CA GLY A 41 -8.97 2.88 -10.96
C GLY A 41 -8.08 3.43 -9.85
N VAL A 42 -6.96 2.77 -9.54
CA VAL A 42 -6.12 3.13 -8.39
C VAL A 42 -5.62 4.57 -8.48
N ASN A 43 -5.07 4.97 -9.63
CA ASN A 43 -4.54 6.32 -9.80
C ASN A 43 -5.64 7.38 -9.68
N HIS A 44 -6.78 7.11 -10.28
CA HIS A 44 -7.91 8.05 -10.21
C HIS A 44 -8.38 8.23 -8.77
N LEU A 45 -8.59 7.15 -8.05
CA LEU A 45 -9.04 7.21 -6.67
C LEU A 45 -7.99 7.80 -5.74
N ALA A 46 -6.72 7.50 -5.97
CA ALA A 46 -5.63 8.09 -5.20
C ALA A 46 -5.62 9.61 -5.38
N SER A 47 -5.76 10.07 -6.60
CA SER A 47 -5.82 11.50 -6.90
C SER A 47 -7.00 12.17 -6.20
N LEU A 48 -8.19 11.56 -6.28
CA LEU A 48 -9.40 12.08 -5.64
C LEU A 48 -9.26 12.21 -4.12
N HIS A 49 -8.55 11.29 -3.49
CA HIS A 49 -8.42 11.23 -2.04
C HIS A 49 -7.11 11.83 -1.51
N GLY A 50 -6.29 12.39 -2.38
CA GLY A 50 -5.01 12.99 -1.97
C GLY A 50 -3.99 11.98 -1.49
N LEU A 51 -4.03 10.75 -2.02
CA LEU A 51 -3.13 9.68 -1.62
C LEU A 51 -1.95 9.59 -2.59
N LYS A 52 -0.85 8.97 -2.13
CA LYS A 52 0.35 8.77 -2.93
C LYS A 52 0.61 7.29 -3.10
N ARG A 53 1.21 6.91 -4.24
CA ARG A 53 1.63 5.53 -4.47
C ARG A 53 3.00 5.29 -3.84
N LEU A 54 3.19 4.09 -3.30
CA LEU A 54 4.49 3.68 -2.78
C LEU A 54 5.44 3.24 -3.89
N HIS A 55 4.92 2.58 -4.91
CA HIS A 55 5.77 2.04 -5.99
C HIS A 55 4.90 1.76 -7.21
N PRO A 56 5.43 1.95 -8.44
CA PRO A 56 4.63 1.72 -9.64
C PRO A 56 4.28 0.25 -9.89
N SER A 57 4.98 -0.69 -9.27
CA SER A 57 4.76 -2.13 -9.51
C SER A 57 3.59 -2.73 -8.74
N HIS A 58 2.99 -1.99 -7.80
CA HIS A 58 1.86 -2.50 -7.03
C HIS A 58 0.88 -1.38 -6.68
N GLY A 59 -0.27 -1.74 -6.13
CA GLY A 59 -1.36 -0.80 -5.87
C GLY A 59 -1.42 -0.19 -4.48
N LEU A 60 -0.42 -0.47 -3.62
CA LEU A 60 -0.43 0.07 -2.27
C LEU A 60 -0.24 1.58 -2.27
N LEU A 61 -1.07 2.26 -1.48
CA LEU A 61 -1.04 3.71 -1.34
C LEU A 61 -0.63 4.09 0.08
N THR A 62 -0.22 5.34 0.26
CA THR A 62 0.14 5.85 1.57
C THR A 62 -0.34 7.29 1.72
N ALA A 63 -0.57 7.70 2.96
CA ALA A 63 -1.01 9.05 3.28
C ALA A 63 -0.67 9.38 4.73
N SER A 64 -0.68 10.68 5.05
CA SER A 64 -0.52 11.16 6.41
C SER A 64 -1.83 11.21 7.18
N HIS A 65 -2.94 10.87 6.52
CA HIS A 65 -4.30 10.92 7.10
C HIS A 65 -5.08 9.69 6.67
N VAL A 66 -6.17 9.41 7.39
CA VAL A 66 -7.09 8.32 7.02
C VAL A 66 -8.04 8.83 5.94
N PRO A 67 -8.05 8.22 4.75
CA PRO A 67 -8.97 8.65 3.69
C PRO A 67 -10.41 8.25 4.03
N ALA A 68 -11.36 9.18 3.85
CA ALA A 68 -12.77 8.90 4.05
C ALA A 68 -13.32 8.06 2.88
N ASP A 69 -14.02 6.98 3.21
CA ASP A 69 -14.78 6.19 2.24
C ASP A 69 -13.97 5.64 1.06
N PHE A 70 -12.68 5.43 1.23
CA PHE A 70 -11.87 4.82 0.19
C PHE A 70 -12.19 3.32 0.09
N PRO A 71 -12.37 2.77 -1.13
CA PRO A 71 -12.66 1.35 -1.31
C PRO A 71 -11.41 0.48 -1.15
N GLY A 72 -11.05 0.22 0.08
CA GLY A 72 -9.87 -0.54 0.43
C GLY A 72 -9.73 -0.70 1.92
N ARG A 73 -8.66 -1.39 2.33
CA ARG A 73 -8.33 -1.53 3.74
C ARG A 73 -7.32 -0.48 4.13
N VAL A 74 -7.49 0.11 5.31
CA VAL A 74 -6.58 1.13 5.83
C VAL A 74 -5.82 0.57 7.02
N PHE A 75 -4.51 0.81 7.05
CA PHE A 75 -3.63 0.35 8.12
C PHE A 75 -2.83 1.52 8.66
N ARG A 76 -2.66 1.54 9.99
CA ARG A 76 -1.76 2.49 10.63
C ARG A 76 -0.36 1.86 10.67
N LEU A 77 0.65 2.58 10.19
CA LEU A 77 2.03 2.12 10.25
C LEU A 77 2.57 2.33 11.66
N ASP A 78 2.94 1.23 12.34
CA ASP A 78 3.47 1.28 13.69
C ASP A 78 4.99 1.23 13.71
N HIS A 79 5.58 0.30 12.93
CA HIS A 79 7.03 0.10 12.88
C HIS A 79 7.47 -0.34 11.50
N ARG A 80 8.69 0.04 11.14
CA ARG A 80 9.36 -0.50 9.95
C ARG A 80 10.36 -1.55 10.39
N GLY A 81 10.44 -2.62 9.60
CA GLY A 81 11.44 -3.65 9.80
C GLY A 81 10.88 -4.95 10.31
N LYS A 82 11.77 -5.92 10.45
CA LYS A 82 11.44 -7.26 10.85
C LYS A 82 10.95 -7.29 12.31
N PRO A 83 9.83 -7.96 12.59
CA PRO A 83 9.34 -8.06 13.97
C PRO A 83 10.28 -8.92 14.83
N SER A 84 10.27 -8.66 16.12
CA SER A 84 10.95 -9.52 17.10
C SER A 84 10.27 -10.88 17.16
N LYS A 85 10.94 -11.87 17.78
CA LYS A 85 10.33 -13.19 17.96
C LYS A 85 9.07 -13.13 18.79
N SER A 86 9.05 -12.29 19.83
CA SER A 86 7.87 -12.14 20.67
C SER A 86 6.71 -11.49 19.91
N ASP A 87 6.99 -10.50 19.08
CA ASP A 87 5.96 -9.88 18.25
C ASP A 87 5.42 -10.84 17.20
N ALA A 88 6.28 -11.61 16.55
CA ALA A 88 5.85 -12.62 15.60
C ALA A 88 4.96 -13.66 16.26
N LYS A 89 5.30 -14.06 17.48
CA LYS A 89 4.50 -15.03 18.24
C LYS A 89 3.17 -14.44 18.66
N ALA A 90 3.12 -13.15 19.00
CA ALA A 90 1.87 -12.46 19.30
C ALA A 90 0.95 -12.39 18.08
N GLY A 91 1.52 -12.35 16.89
CA GLY A 91 0.82 -12.58 15.63
C GLY A 91 0.73 -11.42 14.70
N PHE A 92 0.72 -11.75 13.42
CA PHE A 92 0.48 -10.86 12.30
C PHE A 92 -0.25 -11.63 11.21
N SER A 93 -1.16 -10.97 10.51
CA SER A 93 -1.58 -11.40 9.19
C SER A 93 -0.61 -10.83 8.18
N VAL A 94 -0.05 -11.66 7.31
CA VAL A 94 0.99 -11.23 6.38
C VAL A 94 0.39 -10.90 5.02
N ILE A 95 0.75 -9.75 4.48
CA ILE A 95 0.37 -9.29 3.15
C ILE A 95 1.65 -9.03 2.37
N SER A 96 1.71 -9.52 1.12
CA SER A 96 2.83 -9.25 0.22
C SER A 96 2.34 -8.50 -1.00
N ARG A 97 2.94 -7.34 -1.28
CA ARG A 97 2.59 -6.51 -2.44
C ARG A 97 3.86 -6.08 -3.17
N GLY A 98 4.09 -6.68 -4.33
CA GLY A 98 5.28 -6.40 -5.11
C GLY A 98 6.57 -6.95 -4.54
N PHE A 99 6.51 -7.63 -3.43
CA PHE A 99 7.66 -8.20 -2.75
C PHE A 99 8.06 -9.55 -3.39
N PRO A 100 9.36 -9.91 -3.41
CA PRO A 100 9.79 -11.15 -4.06
C PRO A 100 9.22 -12.43 -3.45
N GLN A 101 8.95 -12.41 -2.15
CA GLN A 101 8.41 -13.57 -1.44
C GLN A 101 6.91 -13.44 -1.23
N ARG A 102 6.21 -14.57 -1.25
CA ARG A 102 4.77 -14.61 -0.99
C ARG A 102 4.50 -14.50 0.52
N ALA A 103 3.26 -14.12 0.84
CA ALA A 103 2.83 -13.96 2.23
C ALA A 103 3.03 -15.23 3.06
N ASP A 104 2.70 -16.39 2.51
CA ASP A 104 2.85 -17.68 3.21
C ASP A 104 4.31 -18.01 3.48
N GLN A 105 5.20 -17.68 2.56
CA GLN A 105 6.64 -17.88 2.74
C GLN A 105 7.19 -17.00 3.86
N ILE A 106 6.77 -15.75 3.90
CA ILE A 106 7.21 -14.81 4.94
C ILE A 106 6.68 -15.25 6.30
N LYS A 107 5.40 -15.62 6.35
CA LYS A 107 4.77 -16.09 7.58
C LYS A 107 5.50 -17.31 8.17
N SER A 108 5.83 -18.28 7.32
CA SER A 108 6.59 -19.45 7.72
C SER A 108 7.99 -19.11 8.21
N ALA A 109 8.70 -18.30 7.46
CA ALA A 109 10.09 -17.93 7.78
C ALA A 109 10.19 -17.20 9.12
N LEU A 110 9.23 -16.35 9.43
CA LEU A 110 9.21 -15.57 10.66
C LEU A 110 8.44 -16.25 11.78
N GLN A 111 7.80 -17.36 11.49
CA GLN A 111 7.00 -18.12 12.46
C GLN A 111 5.91 -17.23 13.09
N CYS A 112 5.22 -16.46 12.26
CA CYS A 112 4.15 -15.59 12.71
C CYS A 112 2.90 -16.39 13.04
N THR A 113 2.31 -16.12 14.21
CA THR A 113 0.97 -16.58 14.55
C THR A 113 -0.03 -15.64 13.88
N GLU A 114 -1.21 -16.15 13.56
CA GLU A 114 -2.26 -15.35 12.93
C GLU A 114 -2.82 -14.30 13.89
N ASN A 115 -3.17 -13.13 13.37
CA ASN A 115 -3.80 -12.05 14.14
C ASN A 115 -4.65 -11.21 13.20
N LYS A 116 -5.88 -10.91 13.60
CA LYS A 116 -6.84 -10.20 12.74
C LYS A 116 -6.67 -8.70 12.73
N GLU A 117 -5.93 -8.15 13.68
CA GLU A 117 -5.78 -6.68 13.81
C GLU A 117 -4.40 -6.20 13.47
N ARG A 118 -3.38 -7.04 13.62
CA ARG A 118 -2.00 -6.70 13.34
C ARG A 118 -1.58 -7.30 12.01
N PHE A 119 -0.98 -6.47 11.17
CA PHE A 119 -0.59 -6.87 9.82
C PHE A 119 0.89 -6.61 9.59
N LEU A 120 1.52 -7.54 8.92
CA LEU A 120 2.89 -7.39 8.45
C LEU A 120 2.83 -7.28 6.93
N ILE A 121 3.14 -6.10 6.42
CA ILE A 121 3.07 -5.83 5.00
C ILE A 121 4.47 -5.83 4.42
N ALA A 122 4.74 -6.76 3.52
CA ALA A 122 6.00 -6.84 2.79
C ALA A 122 5.80 -6.14 1.44
N THR A 123 6.59 -5.10 1.18
CA THR A 123 6.38 -4.31 -0.01
C THR A 123 7.63 -3.54 -0.43
N LEU A 124 7.49 -2.80 -1.54
CA LEU A 124 8.53 -1.94 -2.11
C LEU A 124 8.09 -0.49 -2.02
N TRP A 125 9.05 0.41 -1.87
CA TRP A 125 8.80 1.84 -1.95
C TRP A 125 10.03 2.56 -2.50
N GLY A 126 9.81 3.76 -3.05
CA GLY A 126 10.89 4.51 -3.67
C GLY A 126 11.49 3.75 -4.85
N ASP A 127 12.76 3.96 -5.10
CA ASP A 127 13.42 3.33 -6.24
C ASP A 127 13.92 1.92 -5.95
N LYS A 128 14.49 1.70 -4.78
CA LYS A 128 15.19 0.45 -4.46
C LYS A 128 14.91 -0.10 -3.09
N SER A 129 14.06 0.57 -2.31
CA SER A 129 13.79 0.13 -0.95
C SER A 129 12.75 -0.98 -0.93
N LYS A 130 12.96 -1.94 -0.05
CA LYS A 130 12.00 -3.02 0.21
C LYS A 130 12.08 -3.38 1.68
N GLY A 131 11.01 -3.88 2.22
CA GLY A 131 11.04 -4.30 3.61
C GLY A 131 9.68 -4.68 4.14
N LEU A 132 9.67 -4.83 5.45
CA LEU A 132 8.49 -5.24 6.21
C LEU A 132 7.97 -4.04 7.00
N LEU A 133 6.66 -3.88 6.99
CA LEU A 133 5.98 -2.80 7.69
C LEU A 133 5.00 -3.43 8.69
N GLN A 134 5.17 -3.10 9.96
CA GLN A 134 4.30 -3.60 11.02
C GLN A 134 3.16 -2.62 11.22
N CYS A 135 1.94 -3.08 11.04
CA CYS A 135 0.76 -2.22 10.98
C CYS A 135 -0.38 -2.73 11.84
N THR A 136 -1.31 -1.83 12.14
CA THR A 136 -2.56 -2.16 12.81
C THR A 136 -3.72 -1.75 11.91
N ARG A 137 -4.72 -2.62 11.78
CA ARG A 137 -5.92 -2.33 11.00
C ARG A 137 -6.69 -1.17 11.62
N VAL A 138 -7.06 -0.21 10.78
CA VAL A 138 -7.89 0.93 11.21
C VAL A 138 -9.36 0.61 11.07
#